data_3cdc1acf48715d91c83842291769b4ae
#
_entry.id   3cdc1acf48715d91c83842291769b4ae
#
_cell.length_a   1.000
_cell.length_b   1.000
_cell.length_c   1.000
_cell.angle_alpha   90.00
_cell.angle_beta   90.00
_cell.angle_gamma   90.00
#
_symmetry.space_group_name_H-M   'P 1'
#
loop_
_entity.id
_entity.type
_entity.pdbx_description
1 polymer ?
#
loop_
_entity_poly.entity_id
_entity_poly.type
_entity_poly.pdbx_seq_one_letter_code
_entity_poly.pdbx_strand_id
1 'polypeptide(L)'
;MHHVLGNTISKLACDIIDTPALMAAKSHLRNGRPLVIAPSTNNGLSGNAENIGKLLNRNNYYFVPFRQDNPITKPRSVVFDSEYIIRTIKSARDREQVSPILL
;
A
#
# COMPACT_ATOMS: atom_id res chain seq x y z
N MET A 1 2.80 -9.98 -1.98
CA MET A 1 3.13 -8.65 -1.40
C MET A 1 3.93 -7.85 -2.42
N HIS A 2 3.70 -6.56 -2.48
CA HIS A 2 4.44 -5.67 -3.36
C HIS A 2 5.00 -4.49 -2.57
N HIS A 3 6.31 -4.25 -2.73
CA HIS A 3 6.97 -3.03 -2.29
C HIS A 3 6.74 -1.99 -3.39
N VAL A 4 5.98 -0.93 -3.09
CA VAL A 4 5.55 0.00 -4.13
C VAL A 4 5.97 1.44 -3.85
N LEU A 5 6.38 2.11 -4.91
CA LEU A 5 6.67 3.54 -4.93
C LEU A 5 5.39 4.33 -5.18
N GLY A 6 5.43 5.64 -4.93
CA GLY A 6 4.27 6.52 -5.08
C GLY A 6 3.62 6.47 -6.45
N ASN A 7 4.41 6.32 -7.51
CA ASN A 7 3.90 6.22 -8.87
C ASN A 7 3.00 4.98 -9.06
N THR A 8 3.40 3.85 -8.49
CA THR A 8 2.61 2.62 -8.55
C THR A 8 1.31 2.74 -7.74
N ILE A 9 1.36 3.36 -6.56
CA ILE A 9 0.17 3.62 -5.74
C ILE A 9 -0.83 4.48 -6.50
N SER A 10 -0.36 5.54 -7.15
CA SER A 10 -1.18 6.43 -7.96
C SER A 10 -1.85 5.67 -9.11
N LYS A 11 -1.10 4.85 -9.83
CA LYS A 11 -1.63 4.05 -10.94
C LYS A 11 -2.65 3.02 -10.49
N LEU A 12 -2.40 2.34 -9.36
CA LEU A 12 -3.37 1.40 -8.79
C LEU A 12 -4.69 2.10 -8.45
N ALA A 13 -4.62 3.28 -7.84
CA ALA A 13 -5.81 4.05 -7.46
C ALA A 13 -6.60 4.53 -8.67
N CYS A 14 -5.94 4.78 -9.80
CA CYS A 14 -6.55 5.26 -11.05
C CYS A 14 -6.83 4.14 -12.05
N ASP A 15 -6.62 2.88 -11.67
CA ASP A 15 -6.84 1.70 -12.53
C ASP A 15 -6.01 1.72 -13.81
N ILE A 16 -4.81 2.28 -13.75
CA ILE A 16 -3.87 2.28 -14.87
C ILE A 16 -3.02 1.01 -14.81
N ILE A 17 -2.98 0.25 -15.92
CA ILE A 17 -2.29 -1.03 -15.99
C ILE A 17 -1.28 -0.99 -17.13
N ASP A 18 -0.15 -0.33 -16.89
CA ASP A 18 0.86 -0.11 -17.92
C ASP A 18 2.24 -0.71 -17.59
N THR A 19 2.34 -1.51 -16.52
CA THR A 19 3.57 -2.20 -16.15
C THR A 19 3.27 -3.66 -15.80
N PRO A 20 4.29 -4.56 -15.90
CA PRO A 20 4.11 -5.95 -15.48
C PRO A 20 3.65 -6.10 -14.03
N ALA A 21 4.16 -5.28 -13.12
CA ALA A 21 3.76 -5.31 -11.71
C ALA A 21 2.28 -4.96 -11.55
N LEU A 22 1.78 -3.95 -12.26
CA LEU A 22 0.38 -3.56 -12.23
C LEU A 22 -0.52 -4.62 -12.87
N MET A 23 -0.06 -5.25 -13.94
CA MET A 23 -0.78 -6.35 -14.58
C MET A 23 -0.90 -7.55 -13.62
N ALA A 24 0.17 -7.90 -12.93
CA ALA A 24 0.16 -8.97 -11.94
C ALA A 24 -0.78 -8.66 -10.77
N ALA A 25 -0.75 -7.43 -10.26
CA ALA A 25 -1.63 -6.99 -9.18
C ALA A 25 -3.10 -7.08 -9.59
N LYS A 26 -3.43 -6.62 -10.81
CA LYS A 26 -4.80 -6.66 -11.31
C LYS A 26 -5.30 -8.08 -11.48
N SER A 27 -4.46 -8.97 -12.01
CA SER A 27 -4.80 -10.39 -12.16
C SER A 27 -5.05 -11.04 -10.80
N HIS A 28 -4.22 -10.74 -9.81
CA HIS A 28 -4.35 -11.24 -8.45
C HIS A 28 -5.69 -10.83 -7.82
N LEU A 29 -6.05 -9.55 -7.98
CA LEU A 29 -7.30 -9.00 -7.48
C LEU A 29 -8.52 -9.57 -8.20
N ARG A 30 -8.41 -9.79 -9.52
CA ARG A 30 -9.47 -10.40 -10.32
C ARG A 30 -9.81 -11.81 -9.83
N ASN A 31 -8.84 -12.53 -9.32
CA ASN A 31 -9.03 -13.85 -8.75
C ASN A 31 -9.54 -13.82 -7.30
N GLY A 32 -9.92 -12.66 -6.81
CA GLY A 32 -10.46 -12.49 -5.46
C GLY A 32 -9.45 -12.64 -4.34
N ARG A 33 -8.16 -12.53 -4.64
CA ARG A 33 -7.09 -12.67 -3.66
C ARG A 33 -6.72 -11.33 -3.06
N PRO A 34 -6.32 -11.29 -1.78
CA PRO A 34 -5.90 -10.03 -1.16
C PRO A 34 -4.54 -9.58 -1.70
N LEU A 35 -4.42 -8.29 -1.96
CA LEU A 35 -3.17 -7.64 -2.35
C LEU A 35 -2.60 -6.91 -1.15
N VAL A 36 -1.36 -7.25 -0.77
CA VAL A 36 -0.66 -6.59 0.32
C VAL A 36 0.36 -5.63 -0.25
N ILE A 37 0.28 -4.37 0.15
CA ILE A 37 1.14 -3.29 -0.34
C ILE A 37 2.07 -2.81 0.77
N ALA A 38 3.37 -2.77 0.49
CA ALA A 38 4.37 -2.19 1.36
C ALA A 38 4.75 -0.81 0.79
N PRO A 39 4.19 0.29 1.33
CA PRO A 39 4.38 1.60 0.73
C PRO A 39 5.75 2.19 1.05
N SER A 40 6.36 2.83 0.05
CA SER A 40 7.58 3.60 0.22
C SER A 40 7.51 4.74 -0.79
N THR A 41 7.18 5.95 -0.31
CA THR A 41 6.97 7.09 -1.20
C THR A 41 7.29 8.39 -0.47
N ASN A 42 7.85 9.35 -1.19
CA ASN A 42 8.22 10.65 -0.63
C ASN A 42 7.03 11.60 -0.47
N ASN A 43 5.84 11.25 -0.95
CA ASN A 43 4.65 12.08 -0.84
C ASN A 43 3.43 11.33 -0.28
N GLY A 44 3.66 10.31 0.55
CA GLY A 44 2.59 9.48 1.11
C GLY A 44 1.61 10.23 1.99
N LEU A 45 2.05 11.29 2.65
CA LEU A 45 1.19 12.16 3.48
C LEU A 45 0.86 13.48 2.78
N SER A 46 1.05 13.57 1.46
CA SER A 46 0.68 14.72 0.64
C SER A 46 -0.06 14.25 -0.61
N GLY A 47 0.53 14.35 -1.80
CA GLY A 47 -0.14 14.01 -3.05
C GLY A 47 -0.68 12.59 -3.14
N ASN A 48 -0.02 11.61 -2.54
CA ASN A 48 -0.47 10.23 -2.56
C ASN A 48 -1.36 9.83 -1.37
N ALA A 49 -1.59 10.72 -0.41
CA ALA A 49 -2.47 10.42 0.72
C ALA A 49 -3.89 10.05 0.24
N GLU A 50 -4.39 10.77 -0.74
CA GLU A 50 -5.69 10.50 -1.37
C GLU A 50 -5.72 9.13 -2.03
N ASN A 51 -4.67 8.76 -2.73
CA ASN A 51 -4.56 7.46 -3.41
C ASN A 51 -4.51 6.30 -2.43
N ILE A 52 -3.76 6.45 -1.35
CA ILE A 52 -3.73 5.46 -0.26
C ILE A 52 -5.13 5.31 0.33
N GLY A 53 -5.82 6.42 0.60
CA GLY A 53 -7.18 6.41 1.12
C GLY A 53 -8.16 5.71 0.19
N LYS A 54 -8.06 5.96 -1.12
CA LYS A 54 -8.89 5.27 -2.11
C LYS A 54 -8.70 3.76 -2.06
N LEU A 55 -7.44 3.31 -2.03
CA LEU A 55 -7.14 1.88 -2.00
C LEU A 55 -7.59 1.22 -0.71
N LEU A 56 -7.48 1.91 0.42
CA LEU A 56 -7.98 1.41 1.70
C LEU A 56 -9.49 1.20 1.71
N ASN A 57 -10.22 1.98 0.93
CA ASN A 57 -11.67 1.85 0.81
C ASN A 57 -12.11 0.71 -0.12
N ARG A 58 -11.19 0.15 -0.90
CA ARG A 58 -11.50 -0.94 -1.81
C ARG A 58 -11.31 -2.29 -1.12
N ASN A 59 -12.07 -3.28 -1.54
CA ASN A 59 -11.91 -4.65 -1.05
C ASN A 59 -10.60 -5.25 -1.57
N ASN A 60 -9.96 -6.07 -0.73
CA ASN A 60 -8.77 -6.84 -1.07
C ASN A 60 -7.47 -6.03 -1.17
N TYR A 61 -7.46 -4.77 -0.74
CA TYR A 61 -6.24 -3.98 -0.62
C TYR A 61 -5.86 -3.85 0.85
N TYR A 62 -4.65 -4.27 1.20
CA TYR A 62 -4.14 -4.21 2.57
C TYR A 62 -2.75 -3.61 2.59
N PHE A 63 -2.51 -2.69 3.51
CA PHE A 63 -1.23 -2.02 3.62
C PHE A 63 -0.42 -2.55 4.79
N VAL A 64 0.88 -2.80 4.57
CA VAL A 64 1.82 -2.97 5.67
C VAL A 64 1.89 -1.65 6.42
N PRO A 65 1.72 -1.64 7.76
CA PRO A 65 1.82 -0.40 8.53
C PRO A 65 3.09 0.38 8.20
N PHE A 66 2.97 1.68 8.11
CA PHE A 66 4.05 2.55 7.69
C PHE A 66 4.17 3.76 8.61
N ARG A 67 5.31 4.44 8.53
CA ARG A 67 5.63 5.60 9.36
C ARG A 67 6.20 6.71 8.50
N GLN A 68 6.28 7.92 9.07
CA GLN A 68 7.03 8.99 8.45
C GLN A 68 8.50 8.58 8.39
N ASP A 69 9.11 8.72 7.22
CA ASP A 69 10.52 8.39 7.00
C ASP A 69 11.42 9.22 7.92
N ASN A 70 11.23 10.54 7.88
CA ASN A 70 11.87 11.47 8.82
C ASN A 70 10.89 12.60 9.13
N PRO A 71 10.31 12.64 10.35
CA PRO A 71 9.29 13.65 10.68
C PRO A 71 9.78 15.09 10.61
N ILE A 72 11.08 15.32 10.73
CA ILE A 72 11.66 16.66 10.73
C ILE A 72 12.04 17.13 9.33
N THR A 73 12.81 16.31 8.59
CA THR A 73 13.34 16.70 7.28
C THR A 73 12.45 16.26 6.11
N LYS A 74 11.67 15.19 6.29
CA LYS A 74 10.80 14.64 5.27
C LYS A 74 9.44 14.26 5.87
N PRO A 75 8.66 15.25 6.34
CA PRO A 75 7.44 14.95 7.11
C PRO A 75 6.34 14.28 6.28
N ARG A 76 6.41 14.35 4.95
CA ARG A 76 5.39 13.76 4.06
C ARG A 76 5.81 12.45 3.43
N SER A 77 7.06 12.07 3.63
CA SER A 77 7.60 10.81 3.14
C SER A 77 7.23 9.68 4.10
N VAL A 78 6.81 8.55 3.54
CA VAL A 78 6.47 7.38 4.35
C VAL A 78 7.27 6.17 3.89
N VAL A 79 7.53 5.27 4.83
CA VAL A 79 8.18 3.99 4.59
C VAL A 79 7.51 2.92 5.43
N PHE A 80 7.31 1.74 4.86
CA PHE A 80 6.70 0.64 5.58
C PHE A 80 7.62 0.08 6.66
N ASP A 81 7.04 -0.53 7.69
CA ASP A 81 7.79 -1.23 8.73
C ASP A 81 7.87 -2.71 8.36
N SER A 82 9.08 -3.18 8.07
CA SER A 82 9.32 -4.56 7.63
C SER A 82 8.94 -5.61 8.68
N GLU A 83 8.91 -5.25 9.95
CA GLU A 83 8.50 -6.16 11.02
C GLU A 83 7.02 -6.54 10.96
N TYR A 84 6.21 -5.75 10.26
CA TYR A 84 4.77 -6.00 10.11
C TYR A 84 4.40 -6.76 8.85
N ILE A 85 5.35 -7.12 8.00
CA ILE A 85 5.07 -7.77 6.70
C ILE A 85 4.31 -9.09 6.88
N ILE A 86 4.87 -10.02 7.65
CA ILE A 86 4.26 -11.35 7.84
C ILE A 86 2.92 -11.24 8.53
N ARG A 87 2.82 -10.39 9.55
CA ARG A 87 1.58 -10.14 10.27
C ARG A 87 0.49 -9.60 9.35
N THR A 88 0.85 -8.69 8.45
CA THR A 88 -0.08 -8.11 7.47
C THR A 88 -0.56 -9.17 6.48
N ILE A 89 0.34 -10.03 6.00
CA ILE A 89 -0.02 -11.10 5.08
C ILE A 89 -1.01 -12.06 5.73
N LYS A 90 -0.77 -12.46 6.98
CA LYS A 90 -1.67 -13.33 7.71
C LYS A 90 -3.05 -12.70 7.94
N SER A 91 -3.07 -11.42 8.35
CA SER A 91 -4.32 -10.70 8.56
C SER A 91 -5.10 -10.49 7.25
N ALA A 92 -4.41 -10.27 6.14
CA ALA A 92 -5.05 -10.11 4.83
C ALA A 92 -5.78 -11.39 4.39
N ARG A 93 -5.29 -12.56 4.76
CA ARG A 93 -6.01 -13.82 4.52
C ARG A 93 -7.37 -13.84 5.20
N ASP A 94 -7.46 -13.23 6.38
CA ASP A 94 -8.70 -13.10 7.14
C ASP A 94 -9.47 -11.83 6.80
N ARG A 95 -9.06 -11.13 5.76
CA ARG A 95 -9.68 -9.88 5.27
C ARG A 95 -9.66 -8.78 6.31
N GLU A 96 -8.57 -8.67 7.07
CA GLU A 96 -8.39 -7.66 8.10
C GLU A 96 -7.15 -6.82 7.85
N GLN A 97 -7.28 -5.52 8.04
CA GLN A 97 -6.15 -4.58 7.99
C GLN A 97 -5.50 -4.51 9.37
N VAL A 98 -4.18 -4.69 9.42
CA VAL A 98 -3.42 -4.52 10.67
C VAL A 98 -3.47 -3.05 11.11
N SER A 99 -3.80 -2.82 12.35
CA SER A 99 -3.88 -1.47 12.94
C SER A 99 -2.96 -1.35 14.14
N PRO A 100 -2.40 -0.16 14.40
CA PRO A 100 -2.53 1.07 13.61
C PRO A 100 -1.81 0.96 12.28
N ILE A 101 -2.37 1.60 11.25
CA ILE A 101 -1.76 1.60 9.91
C ILE A 101 -0.64 2.64 9.80
N LEU A 102 -0.80 3.78 10.47
CA LEU A 102 0.22 4.82 10.56
C LEU A 102 0.85 4.75 11.95
N LEU A 103 2.13 4.43 11.96
CA LEU A 103 2.90 4.23 13.19
C LEU A 103 3.52 5.52 13.73
#